data_4ab4270cdc86e90e1f063be20f43e6c2
#
_entry.id   4ab4270cdc86e90e1f063be20f43e6c2
#
_cell.length_a   1.000
_cell.length_b   1.000
_cell.length_c   1.000
_cell.angle_alpha   90.00
_cell.angle_beta   90.00
_cell.angle_gamma   90.00
#
_symmetry.space_group_name_H-M   'P 1'
#
loop_
_entity.id
_entity.type
_entity.pdbx_description
1 polymer ?
#
loop_
_entity_poly.entity_id
_entity_poly.type
_entity_poly.pdbx_seq_one_letter_code
_entity_poly.pdbx_strand_id
1 'polypeptide(L)'
;MGILKRNPFGHILFLKKMLIRYLGIMSHRRYRGFNQLHIEGSEIIKNLPDQKVLFVSNHQTYYADVVAMFHVFNASLSGRLDSIKNVGYLWNPKLNIYYVAAKETMSDGLLPKILAYAGSVSIERTWRESGKDVNRQVKFSDISNIGKALDDGWVITFPQGTTKPFRPMRKGTAFIIKKYKPIVVPIVIDGFRRSFDKKGLMI
;
A
#
# COMPACT_ATOMS: atom_id res chain seq x y z
N MET A 1 -12.94 -10.32 19.09
CA MET A 1 -12.92 -9.06 18.30
C MET A 1 -14.36 -8.70 17.96
N GLY A 2 -14.89 -7.56 18.46
CA GLY A 2 -16.26 -7.17 18.18
C GLY A 2 -16.48 -6.96 16.68
N ILE A 3 -17.54 -7.55 16.14
CA ILE A 3 -17.87 -7.55 14.69
C ILE A 3 -17.97 -6.12 14.12
N LEU A 4 -18.33 -5.15 14.96
CA LEU A 4 -18.55 -3.75 14.56
C LEU A 4 -17.36 -2.80 14.79
N LYS A 5 -16.19 -3.31 15.25
CA LYS A 5 -15.03 -2.44 15.46
C LYS A 5 -14.58 -1.83 14.12
N ARG A 6 -14.34 -0.51 14.12
CA ARG A 6 -13.96 0.26 12.92
C ARG A 6 -12.56 0.84 13.06
N ASN A 7 -11.90 1.05 11.93
CA ASN A 7 -10.66 1.82 11.86
C ASN A 7 -10.95 3.34 11.87
N PRO A 8 -9.92 4.22 11.94
CA PRO A 8 -10.10 5.68 11.92
C PRO A 8 -10.81 6.24 10.68
N PHE A 9 -10.95 5.45 9.61
CA PHE A 9 -11.64 5.82 8.36
C PHE A 9 -13.07 5.25 8.28
N GLY A 10 -13.57 4.65 9.37
CA GLY A 10 -14.92 4.10 9.44
C GLY A 10 -15.10 2.69 8.87
N HIS A 11 -14.04 2.05 8.35
CA HIS A 11 -14.12 0.70 7.80
C HIS A 11 -14.26 -0.35 8.90
N ILE A 12 -15.23 -1.26 8.77
CA ILE A 12 -15.44 -2.37 9.69
C ILE A 12 -14.27 -3.35 9.58
N LEU A 13 -13.55 -3.57 10.66
CA LEU A 13 -12.32 -4.37 10.66
C LEU A 13 -12.57 -5.83 10.28
N PHE A 14 -13.72 -6.40 10.65
CA PHE A 14 -14.07 -7.76 10.23
C PHE A 14 -14.19 -7.87 8.70
N LEU A 15 -14.92 -6.96 8.06
CA LEU A 15 -15.05 -6.93 6.60
C LEU A 15 -13.70 -6.69 5.91
N LYS A 16 -12.89 -5.76 6.44
CA LYS A 16 -11.54 -5.51 5.96
C LYS A 16 -10.67 -6.76 6.04
N LYS A 17 -10.74 -7.51 7.15
CA LYS A 17 -10.02 -8.78 7.34
C LYS A 17 -10.42 -9.81 6.30
N MET A 18 -11.72 -10.00 6.07
CA MET A 18 -12.24 -10.94 5.06
C MET A 18 -11.80 -10.55 3.66
N LEU A 19 -11.85 -9.25 3.34
CA LEU A 19 -11.41 -8.73 2.06
C LEU A 19 -9.91 -8.95 1.81
N ILE A 20 -9.05 -8.63 2.77
CA ILE A 20 -7.61 -8.85 2.66
C ILE A 20 -7.29 -10.33 2.47
N ARG A 21 -7.97 -11.21 3.20
CA ARG A 21 -7.84 -12.67 3.02
C ARG A 21 -8.21 -13.10 1.61
N TYR A 22 -9.40 -12.74 1.17
CA TYR A 22 -9.91 -13.12 -0.15
C TYR A 22 -8.99 -12.63 -1.28
N LEU A 23 -8.71 -11.32 -1.31
CA LEU A 23 -7.85 -10.74 -2.32
C LEU A 23 -6.41 -11.29 -2.25
N GLY A 24 -5.89 -11.50 -1.05
CA GLY A 24 -4.58 -12.07 -0.85
C GLY A 24 -4.48 -13.52 -1.35
N ILE A 25 -5.45 -14.38 -1.01
CA ILE A 25 -5.47 -15.78 -1.52
C ILE A 25 -5.55 -15.79 -3.06
N MET A 26 -6.43 -14.97 -3.64
CA MET A 26 -6.59 -14.86 -5.08
C MET A 26 -5.32 -14.38 -5.80
N SER A 27 -4.61 -13.40 -5.21
CA SER A 27 -3.41 -12.81 -5.80
C SER A 27 -2.13 -13.63 -5.55
N HIS A 28 -2.08 -14.47 -4.50
CA HIS A 28 -0.88 -15.20 -4.09
C HIS A 28 -0.22 -15.99 -5.22
N ARG A 29 -1.02 -16.67 -6.07
CA ARG A 29 -0.49 -17.45 -7.19
C ARG A 29 0.26 -16.61 -8.21
N ARG A 30 -0.03 -15.32 -8.33
CA ARG A 30 0.63 -14.39 -9.25
C ARG A 30 2.06 -14.11 -8.83
N TYR A 31 2.32 -14.08 -7.52
CA TYR A 31 3.64 -13.78 -6.95
C TYR A 31 4.46 -15.04 -6.69
N ARG A 32 3.80 -16.17 -6.38
CA ARG A 32 4.49 -17.41 -5.99
C ARG A 32 4.49 -18.48 -7.07
N GLY A 33 3.44 -18.52 -7.90
CA GLY A 33 3.28 -19.54 -8.93
C GLY A 33 3.77 -19.08 -10.30
N PHE A 34 3.15 -18.04 -10.86
CA PHE A 34 3.48 -17.54 -12.20
C PHE A 34 4.75 -16.69 -12.22
N ASN A 35 4.84 -15.72 -11.29
CA ASN A 35 6.07 -14.95 -11.08
C ASN A 35 6.74 -15.46 -9.81
N GLN A 36 8.02 -15.69 -9.86
CA GLN A 36 8.79 -16.08 -8.68
C GLN A 36 9.27 -14.80 -7.99
N LEU A 37 8.45 -14.24 -7.11
CA LEU A 37 8.80 -13.04 -6.36
C LEU A 37 10.03 -13.34 -5.50
N HIS A 38 11.13 -12.65 -5.80
CA HIS A 38 12.33 -12.63 -4.99
C HIS A 38 12.22 -11.53 -3.94
N ILE A 39 12.57 -11.84 -2.69
CA ILE A 39 12.42 -10.96 -1.53
C ILE A 39 13.73 -10.98 -0.77
N GLU A 40 14.20 -9.80 -0.39
CA GLU A 40 15.38 -9.61 0.43
C GLU A 40 15.13 -8.56 1.51
N GLY A 41 15.68 -8.76 2.71
CA GLY A 41 15.64 -7.79 3.81
C GLY A 41 14.31 -7.69 4.54
N SER A 42 13.43 -8.71 4.42
CA SER A 42 12.12 -8.67 5.08
C SER A 42 12.19 -8.89 6.60
N GLU A 43 13.35 -9.27 7.14
CA GLU A 43 13.56 -9.48 8.58
C GLU A 43 13.35 -8.19 9.39
N ILE A 44 13.61 -7.03 8.82
CA ILE A 44 13.39 -5.74 9.50
C ILE A 44 11.92 -5.51 9.86
N ILE A 45 11.00 -6.05 9.07
CA ILE A 45 9.54 -5.88 9.22
C ILE A 45 9.07 -6.39 10.59
N LYS A 46 9.65 -7.50 11.07
CA LYS A 46 9.27 -8.13 12.32
C LYS A 46 9.52 -7.26 13.54
N ASN A 47 10.52 -6.38 13.47
CA ASN A 47 10.97 -5.54 14.58
C ASN A 47 10.37 -4.12 14.53
N LEU A 48 9.54 -3.81 13.54
CA LEU A 48 8.91 -2.50 13.43
C LEU A 48 7.78 -2.35 14.45
N PRO A 49 7.58 -1.15 15.01
CA PRO A 49 6.44 -0.86 15.88
C PRO A 49 5.14 -1.03 15.12
N ASP A 50 4.04 -1.22 15.85
CA ASP A 50 2.72 -1.47 15.25
C ASP A 50 2.18 -0.28 14.44
N GLN A 51 2.65 0.93 14.74
CA GLN A 51 2.22 2.20 14.13
C GLN A 51 3.41 3.14 13.86
N LYS A 52 3.16 4.25 13.16
CA LYS A 52 4.16 5.31 12.82
C LYS A 52 5.31 4.80 11.95
N VAL A 53 5.01 3.89 11.02
CA VAL A 53 5.98 3.43 10.01
C VAL A 53 5.54 3.91 8.64
N LEU A 54 6.45 4.51 7.90
CA LEU A 54 6.26 4.98 6.53
C LEU A 54 7.17 4.20 5.58
N PHE A 55 6.58 3.34 4.78
CA PHE A 55 7.28 2.68 3.68
C PHE A 55 7.32 3.59 2.45
N VAL A 56 8.51 3.80 1.93
CA VAL A 56 8.77 4.69 0.78
C VAL A 56 9.31 3.86 -0.36
N SER A 57 8.59 3.79 -1.47
CA SER A 57 8.95 2.91 -2.59
C SER A 57 8.85 3.59 -3.95
N ASN A 58 9.58 3.07 -4.93
CA ASN A 58 9.29 3.30 -6.33
C ASN A 58 7.99 2.61 -6.74
N HIS A 59 7.37 3.01 -7.86
CA HIS A 59 6.06 2.54 -8.29
C HIS A 59 6.12 2.02 -9.73
N GLN A 60 5.82 0.76 -9.95
CA GLN A 60 5.89 0.13 -11.25
C GLN A 60 4.51 -0.19 -11.85
N THR A 61 3.54 -0.58 -11.00
CA THR A 61 2.17 -0.95 -11.42
C THR A 61 1.15 -0.29 -10.50
N TYR A 62 -0.13 -0.19 -10.90
CA TYR A 62 -1.13 0.47 -10.04
C TYR A 62 -1.45 -0.31 -8.78
N TYR A 63 -1.50 -1.65 -8.83
CA TYR A 63 -1.99 -2.48 -7.73
C TYR A 63 -0.97 -3.53 -7.26
N ALA A 64 -0.22 -4.16 -8.20
CA ALA A 64 0.64 -5.28 -7.84
C ALA A 64 1.71 -4.90 -6.81
N ASP A 65 2.26 -3.69 -6.88
CA ASP A 65 3.27 -3.22 -5.92
C ASP A 65 2.75 -3.24 -4.49
N VAL A 66 1.56 -2.68 -4.26
CA VAL A 66 0.93 -2.63 -2.93
C VAL A 66 0.55 -4.03 -2.46
N VAL A 67 -0.04 -4.85 -3.35
CA VAL A 67 -0.44 -6.22 -3.01
C VAL A 67 0.76 -7.08 -2.65
N ALA A 68 1.89 -6.96 -3.36
CA ALA A 68 3.14 -7.64 -3.01
C ALA A 68 3.62 -7.25 -1.60
N MET A 69 3.62 -5.94 -1.29
CA MET A 69 3.99 -5.47 0.05
C MET A 69 3.08 -6.03 1.13
N PHE A 70 1.76 -6.11 0.90
CA PHE A 70 0.84 -6.76 1.85
C PHE A 70 1.18 -8.22 2.08
N HIS A 71 1.56 -8.97 1.03
CA HIS A 71 2.02 -10.34 1.18
C HIS A 71 3.32 -10.43 1.98
N VAL A 72 4.34 -9.65 1.61
CA VAL A 72 5.66 -9.65 2.27
C VAL A 72 5.53 -9.26 3.74
N PHE A 73 4.80 -8.19 4.06
CA PHE A 73 4.64 -7.72 5.44
C PHE A 73 3.95 -8.76 6.32
N ASN A 74 2.85 -9.33 5.85
CA ASN A 74 2.12 -10.33 6.63
C ASN A 74 2.90 -11.66 6.74
N ALA A 75 3.64 -12.05 5.72
CA ALA A 75 4.51 -13.22 5.77
C ALA A 75 5.64 -13.04 6.78
N SER A 76 6.33 -11.89 6.74
CA SER A 76 7.41 -11.57 7.70
C SER A 76 6.90 -11.49 9.14
N LEU A 77 5.77 -10.82 9.39
CA LEU A 77 5.13 -10.79 10.71
C LEU A 77 4.72 -12.18 11.23
N SER A 78 4.50 -13.13 10.32
CA SER A 78 4.25 -14.54 10.65
C SER A 78 5.52 -15.39 10.78
N GLY A 79 6.69 -14.75 10.76
CA GLY A 79 7.99 -15.43 10.89
C GLY A 79 8.55 -16.01 9.58
N ARG A 80 7.97 -15.71 8.43
CA ARG A 80 8.48 -16.15 7.12
C ARG A 80 9.36 -15.05 6.53
N LEU A 81 10.64 -15.19 6.71
CA LEU A 81 11.63 -14.23 6.20
C LEU A 81 11.91 -14.53 4.73
N ASP A 82 11.95 -13.47 3.93
CA ASP A 82 12.22 -13.46 2.49
C ASP A 82 11.40 -14.49 1.69
N SER A 83 10.19 -14.81 2.18
CA SER A 83 9.35 -15.84 1.58
C SER A 83 7.86 -15.59 1.81
N ILE A 84 7.09 -15.74 0.74
CA ILE A 84 5.63 -15.80 0.79
C ILE A 84 5.09 -17.22 0.59
N LYS A 85 5.92 -18.26 0.75
CA LYS A 85 5.45 -19.65 0.65
C LYS A 85 4.35 -19.90 1.67
N ASN A 86 3.33 -20.68 1.28
CA ASN A 86 2.18 -21.02 2.12
C ASN A 86 1.40 -19.79 2.62
N VAL A 87 0.29 -19.51 2.00
CA VAL A 87 -0.57 -18.34 2.19
C VAL A 87 -1.19 -18.21 3.60
N GLY A 88 -0.91 -19.16 4.51
CA GLY A 88 -1.44 -19.21 5.88
C GLY A 88 -1.18 -17.95 6.73
N TYR A 89 -0.20 -17.11 6.37
CA TYR A 89 0.00 -15.81 7.04
C TYR A 89 -1.20 -14.85 6.88
N LEU A 90 -2.09 -15.11 5.96
CA LEU A 90 -3.33 -14.34 5.80
C LEU A 90 -4.45 -14.76 6.77
N TRP A 91 -4.27 -15.79 7.61
CA TRP A 91 -5.26 -16.11 8.63
C TRP A 91 -5.45 -14.99 9.65
N ASN A 92 -4.37 -14.28 9.99
CA ASN A 92 -4.44 -13.12 10.87
C ASN A 92 -3.64 -11.95 10.30
N PRO A 93 -4.08 -11.34 9.19
CA PRO A 93 -3.34 -10.27 8.54
C PRO A 93 -3.34 -9.01 9.42
N LYS A 94 -2.25 -8.24 9.34
CA LYS A 94 -2.19 -6.89 9.90
C LYS A 94 -3.21 -6.00 9.16
N LEU A 95 -4.18 -5.46 9.91
CA LEU A 95 -5.29 -4.70 9.34
C LEU A 95 -4.99 -3.20 9.21
N ASN A 96 -4.07 -2.67 10.01
CA ASN A 96 -3.66 -1.28 10.04
C ASN A 96 -2.48 -1.00 9.08
N ILE A 97 -2.53 -1.57 7.88
CA ILE A 97 -1.69 -1.18 6.75
C ILE A 97 -2.52 -0.30 5.82
N TYR A 98 -1.94 0.85 5.47
CA TYR A 98 -2.54 1.84 4.59
C TYR A 98 -1.63 2.13 3.41
N TYR A 99 -2.18 2.64 2.32
CA TYR A 99 -1.39 3.11 1.19
C TYR A 99 -1.98 4.40 0.62
N VAL A 100 -1.10 5.31 0.25
CA VAL A 100 -1.48 6.60 -0.34
C VAL A 100 -1.81 6.40 -1.81
N ALA A 101 -3.04 6.74 -2.20
CA ALA A 101 -3.51 6.63 -3.58
C ALA A 101 -4.21 7.89 -4.04
N ALA A 102 -4.21 8.14 -5.35
CA ALA A 102 -4.97 9.24 -5.91
C ALA A 102 -6.47 8.94 -5.87
N LYS A 103 -7.27 9.90 -5.42
CA LYS A 103 -8.73 9.81 -5.34
C LYS A 103 -9.36 9.37 -6.66
N GLU A 104 -8.90 9.94 -7.77
CA GLU A 104 -9.34 9.58 -9.12
C GLU A 104 -9.17 8.08 -9.42
N THR A 105 -8.03 7.49 -9.00
CA THR A 105 -7.75 6.08 -9.24
C THR A 105 -8.65 5.18 -8.40
N MET A 106 -9.06 5.62 -7.21
CA MET A 106 -9.87 4.82 -6.27
C MET A 106 -11.39 4.97 -6.49
N SER A 107 -11.83 5.96 -7.28
CA SER A 107 -13.24 6.18 -7.59
C SER A 107 -13.70 5.56 -8.91
N ASP A 108 -12.76 5.16 -9.78
CA ASP A 108 -13.03 4.68 -11.14
C ASP A 108 -13.35 3.19 -11.18
N GLY A 109 -14.60 2.84 -10.86
CA GLY A 109 -15.14 1.49 -10.95
C GLY A 109 -15.23 0.72 -9.62
N LEU A 110 -15.74 -0.51 -9.69
CA LEU A 110 -16.01 -1.35 -8.51
C LEU A 110 -14.72 -1.85 -7.86
N LEU A 111 -13.78 -2.39 -8.65
CA LEU A 111 -12.55 -2.97 -8.11
C LEU A 111 -11.68 -1.94 -7.36
N PRO A 112 -11.42 -0.71 -7.88
CA PRO A 112 -10.75 0.32 -7.11
C PRO A 112 -11.43 0.65 -5.78
N LYS A 113 -12.76 0.69 -5.73
CA LYS A 113 -13.52 0.92 -4.48
C LYS A 113 -13.32 -0.21 -3.46
N ILE A 114 -13.32 -1.46 -3.92
CA ILE A 114 -13.02 -2.63 -3.09
C ILE A 114 -11.59 -2.54 -2.55
N LEU A 115 -10.62 -2.24 -3.41
CA LEU A 115 -9.23 -2.06 -3.00
C LEU A 115 -9.06 -0.87 -2.04
N ALA A 116 -9.82 0.22 -2.25
CA ALA A 116 -9.80 1.35 -1.33
C ALA A 116 -10.22 0.94 0.10
N TYR A 117 -11.21 0.07 0.23
CA TYR A 117 -11.63 -0.46 1.53
C TYR A 117 -10.53 -1.26 2.22
N ALA A 118 -9.62 -1.90 1.45
CA ALA A 118 -8.49 -2.64 2.00
C ALA A 118 -7.44 -1.74 2.69
N GLY A 119 -7.44 -0.42 2.48
CA GLY A 119 -6.55 0.49 3.21
C GLY A 119 -6.08 1.73 2.45
N SER A 120 -6.80 2.18 1.42
CA SER A 120 -6.44 3.41 0.72
C SER A 120 -6.63 4.65 1.60
N VAL A 121 -5.62 5.51 1.64
CA VAL A 121 -5.73 6.90 2.05
C VAL A 121 -5.73 7.74 0.78
N SER A 122 -6.91 8.19 0.37
CA SER A 122 -7.08 8.93 -0.87
C SER A 122 -6.60 10.36 -0.73
N ILE A 123 -5.77 10.81 -1.69
CA ILE A 123 -5.30 12.19 -1.79
C ILE A 123 -5.70 12.79 -3.15
N GLU A 124 -5.92 14.08 -3.21
CA GLU A 124 -6.07 14.81 -4.48
C GLU A 124 -4.67 15.15 -5.02
N ARG A 125 -4.45 14.83 -6.30
CA ARG A 125 -3.20 15.21 -6.95
C ARG A 125 -3.16 16.72 -7.17
N THR A 126 -2.03 17.33 -6.85
CA THR A 126 -1.84 18.78 -7.03
C THR A 126 -1.36 19.15 -8.44
N TRP A 127 -0.96 18.19 -9.24
CA TRP A 127 -0.31 18.42 -10.55
C TRP A 127 -1.05 17.79 -11.74
N ARG A 128 -2.01 16.90 -11.51
CA ARG A 128 -2.73 16.22 -12.60
C ARG A 128 -4.11 15.77 -12.15
N GLU A 129 -5.10 16.01 -12.96
CA GLU A 129 -6.47 15.51 -12.80
C GLU A 129 -7.00 15.03 -14.15
N SER A 130 -7.54 13.78 -14.17
CA SER A 130 -8.13 13.18 -15.39
C SER A 130 -7.24 13.30 -16.63
N GLY A 131 -5.93 13.19 -16.45
CA GLY A 131 -4.96 13.27 -17.55
C GLY A 131 -4.46 14.67 -17.89
N LYS A 132 -5.08 15.74 -17.38
CA LYS A 132 -4.69 17.14 -17.61
C LYS A 132 -3.78 17.64 -16.48
N ASP A 133 -2.80 18.49 -16.83
CA ASP A 133 -1.96 19.14 -15.83
C ASP A 133 -2.76 20.20 -15.07
N VAL A 134 -2.66 20.18 -13.75
CA VAL A 134 -3.28 21.15 -12.84
C VAL A 134 -2.24 21.67 -11.87
N ASN A 135 -2.43 22.88 -11.38
CA ASN A 135 -1.60 23.45 -10.31
C ASN A 135 -2.51 23.78 -9.12
N ARG A 136 -2.51 22.89 -8.12
CA ARG A 136 -3.34 23.05 -6.91
C ARG A 136 -2.46 23.03 -5.67
N GLN A 137 -2.92 23.72 -4.66
CA GLN A 137 -2.33 23.60 -3.33
C GLN A 137 -2.70 22.25 -2.70
N VAL A 138 -1.81 21.71 -1.88
CA VAL A 138 -2.06 20.49 -1.11
C VAL A 138 -3.16 20.74 -0.10
N LYS A 139 -4.20 19.90 -0.10
CA LYS A 139 -5.26 20.00 0.90
C LYS A 139 -4.77 19.56 2.29
N PHE A 140 -5.01 20.40 3.27
CA PHE A 140 -4.68 20.05 4.68
C PHE A 140 -5.38 18.77 5.15
N SER A 141 -6.59 18.50 4.67
CA SER A 141 -7.33 17.27 4.95
C SER A 141 -6.57 16.02 4.50
N ASP A 142 -5.92 16.04 3.34
CA ASP A 142 -5.18 14.90 2.80
C ASP A 142 -3.96 14.59 3.69
N ILE A 143 -3.24 15.63 4.11
CA ILE A 143 -2.11 15.51 5.02
C ILE A 143 -2.58 14.99 6.39
N SER A 144 -3.70 15.50 6.91
CA SER A 144 -4.29 15.06 8.17
C SER A 144 -4.70 13.59 8.12
N ASN A 145 -5.27 13.13 7.00
CA ASN A 145 -5.65 11.73 6.82
C ASN A 145 -4.43 10.80 6.79
N ILE A 146 -3.33 11.23 6.18
CA ILE A 146 -2.06 10.47 6.26
C ILE A 146 -1.55 10.41 7.70
N GLY A 147 -1.64 11.51 8.45
CA GLY A 147 -1.31 11.54 9.88
C GLY A 147 -2.14 10.54 10.68
N LYS A 148 -3.47 10.53 10.52
CA LYS A 148 -4.37 9.54 11.15
C LYS A 148 -3.99 8.10 10.81
N ALA A 149 -3.60 7.83 9.56
CA ALA A 149 -3.16 6.51 9.14
C ALA A 149 -1.83 6.09 9.80
N LEU A 150 -0.88 7.03 9.95
CA LEU A 150 0.39 6.80 10.65
C LEU A 150 0.19 6.56 12.14
N ASP A 151 -0.75 7.29 12.76
CA ASP A 151 -1.07 7.12 14.19
C ASP A 151 -1.80 5.80 14.47
N ASP A 152 -2.47 5.20 13.47
CA ASP A 152 -3.13 3.89 13.59
C ASP A 152 -2.25 2.72 13.14
N GLY A 153 -1.32 2.95 12.20
CA GLY A 153 -0.57 1.83 11.62
C GLY A 153 0.60 2.20 10.71
N TRP A 154 0.76 1.39 9.68
CA TRP A 154 1.79 1.50 8.66
C TRP A 154 1.25 2.16 7.40
N VAL A 155 2.02 3.03 6.79
CA VAL A 155 1.64 3.72 5.56
C VAL A 155 2.64 3.44 4.45
N ILE A 156 2.16 3.06 3.27
CA ILE A 156 2.95 2.90 2.04
C ILE A 156 2.76 4.17 1.20
N THR A 157 3.85 4.74 0.74
CA THR A 157 3.83 5.89 -0.17
C THR A 157 4.79 5.72 -1.34
N PHE A 158 4.41 6.31 -2.47
CA PHE A 158 5.17 6.32 -3.71
C PHE A 158 5.52 7.76 -4.07
N PRO A 159 6.72 8.26 -3.71
CA PRO A 159 7.07 9.68 -3.82
C PRO A 159 6.98 10.26 -5.24
N GLN A 160 7.18 9.42 -6.26
CA GLN A 160 7.06 9.84 -7.66
C GLN A 160 5.61 10.18 -8.05
N GLY A 161 4.61 9.60 -7.35
CA GLY A 161 3.17 9.78 -7.63
C GLY A 161 2.74 9.27 -9.02
N THR A 162 3.54 8.42 -9.64
CA THR A 162 3.29 7.86 -10.97
C THR A 162 4.04 6.54 -11.13
N THR A 163 3.52 5.67 -12.00
CA THR A 163 4.19 4.43 -12.42
C THR A 163 5.19 4.65 -13.58
N LYS A 164 5.32 5.86 -14.11
CA LYS A 164 6.32 6.17 -15.16
C LYS A 164 7.73 6.13 -14.57
N PRO A 165 8.70 5.48 -15.25
CA PRO A 165 10.06 5.39 -14.75
C PRO A 165 10.76 6.76 -14.72
N PHE A 166 11.80 6.86 -13.90
CA PHE A 166 12.73 7.99 -13.86
C PHE A 166 12.09 9.37 -13.65
N ARG A 167 10.91 9.40 -13.00
CA ARG A 167 10.30 10.66 -12.61
C ARG A 167 10.85 11.16 -11.27
N PRO A 168 11.07 12.46 -11.13
CA PRO A 168 11.60 13.01 -9.88
C PRO A 168 10.60 12.79 -8.73
N MET A 169 11.14 12.61 -7.53
CA MET A 169 10.35 12.54 -6.30
C MET A 169 9.69 13.88 -6.00
N ARG A 170 8.48 13.82 -5.47
CA ARG A 170 7.69 14.99 -5.08
C ARG A 170 7.91 15.35 -3.60
N LYS A 171 7.83 16.62 -3.30
CA LYS A 171 8.08 17.16 -1.95
C LYS A 171 7.07 16.69 -0.88
N GLY A 172 5.91 16.13 -1.30
CA GLY A 172 4.86 15.69 -0.38
C GLY A 172 5.31 14.65 0.63
N THR A 173 6.08 13.64 0.21
CA THR A 173 6.62 12.63 1.13
C THR A 173 7.60 13.23 2.14
N ALA A 174 8.49 14.13 1.70
CA ALA A 174 9.41 14.83 2.59
C ALA A 174 8.67 15.68 3.64
N PHE A 175 7.57 16.33 3.23
CA PHE A 175 6.71 17.08 4.15
C PHE A 175 6.05 16.18 5.21
N ILE A 176 5.54 15.01 4.82
CA ILE A 176 4.96 14.02 5.74
C ILE A 176 6.01 13.56 6.75
N ILE A 177 7.22 13.22 6.30
CA ILE A 177 8.33 12.79 7.15
C ILE A 177 8.67 13.91 8.17
N LYS A 178 8.83 15.14 7.71
CA LYS A 178 9.14 16.28 8.58
C LYS A 178 8.06 16.54 9.62
N LYS A 179 6.78 16.44 9.23
CA LYS A 179 5.64 16.75 10.08
C LYS A 179 5.36 15.67 11.13
N TYR A 180 5.33 14.40 10.72
CA TYR A 180 4.89 13.28 11.58
C TYR A 180 6.03 12.45 12.14
N LYS A 181 7.26 12.62 11.66
CA LYS A 181 8.48 11.93 12.12
C LYS A 181 8.30 10.41 12.27
N PRO A 182 7.76 9.71 11.24
CA PRO A 182 7.62 8.26 11.28
C PRO A 182 8.98 7.58 11.17
N ILE A 183 9.04 6.28 11.50
CA ILE A 183 10.14 5.42 11.06
C ILE A 183 10.00 5.25 9.55
N VAL A 184 11.03 5.61 8.81
CA VAL A 184 11.04 5.52 7.34
C VAL A 184 11.77 4.26 6.91
N VAL A 185 11.08 3.41 6.14
CA VAL A 185 11.62 2.17 5.58
C VAL A 185 11.61 2.27 4.06
N PRO A 186 12.76 2.37 3.39
CA PRO A 186 12.82 2.35 1.94
C PRO A 186 12.59 0.94 1.40
N ILE A 187 11.82 0.84 0.31
CA ILE A 187 11.58 -0.40 -0.43
C ILE A 187 11.88 -0.17 -1.91
N VAL A 188 12.56 -1.11 -2.53
CA VAL A 188 12.80 -1.11 -3.97
C VAL A 188 12.02 -2.26 -4.61
N ILE A 189 11.28 -1.97 -5.66
CA ILE A 189 10.56 -2.95 -6.48
C ILE A 189 11.17 -2.93 -7.88
N ASP A 190 11.55 -4.10 -8.39
CA ASP A 190 11.97 -4.26 -9.77
C ASP A 190 11.26 -5.43 -10.45
N GLY A 191 11.27 -5.43 -11.78
CA GLY A 191 10.72 -6.50 -12.62
C GLY A 191 9.20 -6.46 -12.81
N PHE A 192 8.42 -5.74 -12.00
CA PHE A 192 6.95 -5.79 -12.05
C PHE A 192 6.35 -5.30 -13.37
N ARG A 193 6.99 -4.36 -14.04
CA ARG A 193 6.55 -3.92 -15.38
C ARG A 193 6.70 -5.00 -16.46
N ARG A 194 7.59 -5.94 -16.25
CA ARG A 194 7.81 -7.09 -17.17
C ARG A 194 6.89 -8.26 -16.82
N SER A 195 6.52 -8.36 -15.54
CA SER A 195 5.77 -9.48 -14.98
C SER A 195 4.26 -9.24 -14.91
N PHE A 196 3.81 -8.00 -15.00
CA PHE A 196 2.41 -7.60 -14.90
C PHE A 196 2.03 -6.56 -15.96
N ASP A 197 0.73 -6.48 -16.26
CA ASP A 197 0.21 -5.35 -17.01
C ASP A 197 0.35 -4.03 -16.23
N LYS A 198 0.11 -2.91 -16.86
CA LYS A 198 0.22 -1.57 -16.24
C LYS A 198 -0.63 -1.42 -14.97
N LYS A 199 -1.77 -2.10 -14.91
CA LYS A 199 -2.64 -2.10 -13.72
C LYS A 199 -2.10 -3.03 -12.63
N GLY A 200 -1.33 -4.04 -12.99
CA GLY A 200 -0.87 -5.08 -12.07
C GLY A 200 -1.95 -6.10 -11.76
N LEU A 201 -2.89 -6.31 -12.67
CA LEU A 201 -4.01 -7.24 -12.52
C LEU A 201 -3.83 -8.51 -13.35
N MET A 202 -3.22 -8.41 -14.53
CA MET A 202 -2.92 -9.52 -15.42
C MET A 202 -1.42 -9.77 -15.48
N ILE A 203 -1.06 -10.97 -15.87
CA ILE A 203 0.31 -11.43 -16.07
C ILE A 203 0.59 -11.43 -17.56
#